data_fa3fc7c49fa3a6a3185d2116b6591365
#
_entry.id   fa3fc7c49fa3a6a3185d2116b6591365
#
_cell.length_a   1.000
_cell.length_b   1.000
_cell.length_c   1.000
_cell.angle_alpha   90.00
_cell.angle_beta   90.00
_cell.angle_gamma   90.00
#
_symmetry.space_group_name_H-M   'P 1'
#
loop_
_entity.id
_entity.type
_entity.pdbx_description
1 polymer ?
#
loop_
_entity_poly.entity_id
_entity_poly.type
_entity_poly.pdbx_seq_one_letter_code
_entity_poly.pdbx_strand_id
1 'polypeptide(L)'
;DYTKLEDLRAVVGGADAVTFDHEHVPNEYAQLLIDDGVAVEPRPDALIYAQDKLEQRKRLSEAGLPVPAFTAIESAADAEAFWDETGGQVCLKATRGGYDGHGVWFPSSRDECAELVEELLGRDLPLMAEKKVAFTRELSAMVARNRSGDVRAWPVVESRQDGGICRVAIAPAPGMSPELAKRCEELAVQVAEGLGVTGVLAVELFEYVG
;
A
#
# COMPACT_ATOMS: atom_id res chain seq x y z
N ASP A 1 3.24 22.77 7.93
CA ASP A 1 2.03 22.25 7.25
C ASP A 1 2.43 21.69 5.88
N TYR A 2 2.34 20.37 5.70
CA TYR A 2 2.74 19.68 4.46
C TYR A 2 1.85 20.00 3.26
N THR A 3 0.72 20.67 3.47
CA THR A 3 -0.16 21.14 2.40
C THR A 3 0.22 22.55 1.90
N LYS A 4 1.33 23.11 2.42
CA LYS A 4 1.86 24.41 2.00
C LYS A 4 3.31 24.28 1.59
N LEU A 5 3.60 24.61 0.35
CA LEU A 5 4.96 24.50 -0.21
C LEU A 5 5.98 25.35 0.54
N GLU A 6 5.60 26.54 0.98
CA GLU A 6 6.47 27.43 1.76
C GLU A 6 6.88 26.87 3.10
N ASP A 7 5.97 26.17 3.80
CA ASP A 7 6.26 25.50 5.06
C ASP A 7 7.19 24.30 4.83
N LEU A 8 6.96 23.54 3.74
CA LEU A 8 7.86 22.44 3.35
C LEU A 8 9.26 22.96 3.05
N ARG A 9 9.40 24.01 2.22
CA ARG A 9 10.70 24.60 1.92
C ARG A 9 11.43 25.10 3.18
N ALA A 10 10.70 25.68 4.14
CA ALA A 10 11.27 26.14 5.39
C ALA A 10 11.80 24.99 6.27
N VAL A 11 11.08 23.84 6.28
CA VAL A 11 11.48 22.67 7.08
C VAL A 11 12.65 21.92 6.46
N VAL A 12 12.67 21.77 5.12
CA VAL A 12 13.72 21.00 4.43
C VAL A 12 14.99 21.81 4.16
N GLY A 13 15.00 23.11 4.47
CA GLY A 13 16.15 23.97 4.25
C GLY A 13 17.40 23.46 4.97
N GLY A 14 18.42 23.04 4.20
CA GLY A 14 19.68 22.52 4.70
C GLY A 14 19.69 21.02 5.03
N ALA A 15 18.62 20.28 4.71
CA ALA A 15 18.61 18.82 4.80
C ALA A 15 19.36 18.20 3.62
N ASP A 16 20.15 17.16 3.86
CA ASP A 16 20.83 16.38 2.80
C ASP A 16 19.84 15.51 2.02
N ALA A 17 18.75 15.07 2.65
CA ALA A 17 17.67 14.30 2.05
C ALA A 17 16.37 14.48 2.82
N VAL A 18 15.26 14.30 2.13
CA VAL A 18 13.89 14.29 2.67
C VAL A 18 13.25 12.95 2.42
N THR A 19 12.60 12.42 3.43
CA THR A 19 11.77 11.22 3.34
C THR A 19 10.41 11.48 4.01
N PHE A 20 9.49 10.54 3.88
CA PHE A 20 8.12 10.66 4.36
C PHE A 20 7.84 9.60 5.42
N ASP A 21 7.09 9.96 6.47
CA ASP A 21 6.48 9.03 7.42
C ASP A 21 5.02 8.72 7.08
N HIS A 22 4.44 9.46 6.12
CA HIS A 22 3.11 9.23 5.54
C HIS A 22 3.06 9.69 4.07
N GLU A 23 2.10 9.17 3.32
CA GLU A 23 1.94 9.38 1.87
C GLU A 23 1.20 10.66 1.47
N HIS A 24 0.74 11.48 2.41
CA HIS A 24 -0.22 12.57 2.11
C HIS A 24 0.40 13.86 1.58
N VAL A 25 1.72 13.92 1.44
CA VAL A 25 2.39 15.09 0.83
C VAL A 25 2.03 15.15 -0.66
N PRO A 26 1.55 16.30 -1.17
CA PRO A 26 1.23 16.44 -2.59
C PRO A 26 2.46 16.18 -3.48
N ASN A 27 2.30 15.32 -4.50
CA ASN A 27 3.39 14.95 -5.40
C ASN A 27 3.97 16.14 -6.15
N GLU A 28 3.15 17.13 -6.48
CA GLU A 28 3.62 18.40 -7.07
C GLU A 28 4.58 19.15 -6.16
N TYR A 29 4.37 19.15 -4.85
CA TYR A 29 5.28 19.80 -3.90
C TYR A 29 6.58 19.02 -3.73
N ALA A 30 6.50 17.70 -3.68
CA ALA A 30 7.69 16.86 -3.67
C ALA A 30 8.52 17.06 -4.96
N GLN A 31 7.88 17.22 -6.12
CA GLN A 31 8.58 17.53 -7.38
C GLN A 31 9.23 18.92 -7.35
N LEU A 32 8.54 19.95 -6.85
CA LEU A 32 9.10 21.29 -6.70
C LEU A 32 10.31 21.32 -5.77
N LEU A 33 10.32 20.54 -4.70
CA LEU A 33 11.50 20.38 -3.85
C LEU A 33 12.67 19.72 -4.60
N ILE A 34 12.40 18.74 -5.45
CA ILE A 34 13.41 18.14 -6.32
C ILE A 34 13.98 19.15 -7.30
N ASP A 35 13.12 19.98 -7.90
CA ASP A 35 13.52 21.04 -8.85
C ASP A 35 14.35 22.13 -8.15
N ASP A 36 14.11 22.37 -6.87
CA ASP A 36 14.92 23.22 -5.98
C ASP A 36 16.27 22.55 -5.56
N GLY A 37 16.53 21.31 -5.99
CA GLY A 37 17.78 20.57 -5.72
C GLY A 37 17.78 19.72 -4.45
N VAL A 38 16.63 19.55 -3.81
CA VAL A 38 16.49 18.69 -2.60
C VAL A 38 16.43 17.22 -3.02
N ALA A 39 17.17 16.37 -2.32
CA ALA A 39 17.05 14.91 -2.47
C ALA A 39 15.79 14.42 -1.76
N VAL A 40 14.76 14.08 -2.53
CA VAL A 40 13.48 13.55 -2.01
C VAL A 40 13.40 12.06 -2.32
N GLU A 41 13.19 11.23 -1.28
CA GLU A 41 13.13 9.76 -1.36
C GLU A 41 12.02 9.20 -0.45
N PRO A 42 11.04 8.45 -0.99
CA PRO A 42 10.88 8.09 -2.41
C PRO A 42 10.49 9.29 -3.27
N ARG A 43 10.77 9.19 -4.57
CA ARG A 43 10.35 10.18 -5.55
C ARG A 43 8.84 10.12 -5.79
N PRO A 44 8.20 11.20 -6.31
CA PRO A 44 6.76 11.23 -6.56
C PRO A 44 6.24 10.12 -7.46
N ASP A 45 7.05 9.68 -8.45
CA ASP A 45 6.74 8.60 -9.38
C ASP A 45 6.66 7.21 -8.70
N ALA A 46 7.28 7.05 -7.54
CA ALA A 46 7.16 5.86 -6.71
C ALA A 46 6.16 6.06 -5.54
N LEU A 47 6.06 7.29 -5.00
CA LEU A 47 5.15 7.60 -3.90
C LEU A 47 3.67 7.39 -4.27
N ILE A 48 3.32 7.53 -5.56
CA ILE A 48 1.97 7.25 -6.07
C ILE A 48 1.46 5.86 -5.68
N TYR A 49 2.33 4.86 -5.59
CA TYR A 49 1.94 3.49 -5.21
C TYR A 49 1.61 3.33 -3.72
N ALA A 50 2.04 4.25 -2.86
CA ALA A 50 1.55 4.34 -1.48
C ALA A 50 0.23 5.12 -1.39
N GLN A 51 0.03 6.09 -2.29
CA GLN A 51 -1.15 6.96 -2.31
C GLN A 51 -2.38 6.33 -2.96
N ASP A 52 -2.19 5.45 -3.95
CA ASP A 52 -3.26 4.87 -4.76
C ASP A 52 -3.16 3.34 -4.79
N LYS A 53 -4.12 2.69 -4.11
CA LYS A 53 -4.14 1.23 -3.98
C LYS A 53 -4.39 0.52 -5.31
N LEU A 54 -5.19 1.12 -6.19
CA LEU A 54 -5.49 0.52 -7.50
C LEU A 54 -4.25 0.56 -8.41
N GLU A 55 -3.56 1.69 -8.47
CA GLU A 55 -2.32 1.83 -9.24
C GLU A 55 -1.21 0.92 -8.68
N GLN A 56 -1.13 0.79 -7.35
CA GLN A 56 -0.23 -0.16 -6.70
C GLN A 56 -0.51 -1.61 -7.17
N ARG A 57 -1.77 -2.05 -7.11
CA ARG A 57 -2.16 -3.42 -7.48
C ARG A 57 -1.90 -3.72 -8.97
N LYS A 58 -2.23 -2.77 -9.85
CA LYS A 58 -1.92 -2.88 -11.29
C LYS A 58 -0.43 -3.09 -11.49
N ARG A 59 0.38 -2.21 -10.92
CA ARG A 59 1.83 -2.24 -11.11
C ARG A 59 2.48 -3.50 -10.54
N LEU A 60 2.08 -3.95 -9.35
CA LEU A 60 2.57 -5.19 -8.75
C LEU A 60 2.17 -6.42 -9.58
N SER A 61 0.93 -6.47 -10.09
CA SER A 61 0.44 -7.53 -10.97
C SER A 61 1.21 -7.58 -12.29
N GLU A 62 1.44 -6.42 -12.93
CA GLU A 62 2.26 -6.31 -14.15
C GLU A 62 3.70 -6.78 -13.94
N ALA A 63 4.24 -6.56 -12.75
CA ALA A 63 5.57 -7.05 -12.36
C ALA A 63 5.58 -8.56 -12.00
N GLY A 64 4.44 -9.25 -12.08
CA GLY A 64 4.32 -10.68 -11.74
C GLY A 64 4.43 -10.97 -10.25
N LEU A 65 4.23 -9.96 -9.39
CA LEU A 65 4.27 -10.10 -7.94
C LEU A 65 2.92 -10.58 -7.40
N PRO A 66 2.90 -11.38 -6.32
CA PRO A 66 1.66 -11.93 -5.78
C PRO A 66 0.82 -10.83 -5.15
N VAL A 67 -0.38 -10.66 -5.69
CA VAL A 67 -1.43 -9.79 -5.14
C VAL A 67 -2.75 -10.56 -5.13
N PRO A 68 -3.68 -10.26 -4.21
CA PRO A 68 -5.04 -10.80 -4.30
C PRO A 68 -5.68 -10.41 -5.65
N ALA A 69 -6.64 -11.21 -6.14
CA ALA A 69 -7.46 -10.80 -7.28
C ALA A 69 -8.12 -9.44 -6.96
N PHE A 70 -8.13 -8.54 -7.92
CA PHE A 70 -8.64 -7.18 -7.73
C PHE A 70 -9.26 -6.62 -9.01
N THR A 71 -10.12 -5.64 -8.87
CA THR A 71 -10.70 -4.89 -9.98
C THR A 71 -11.00 -3.44 -9.58
N ALA A 72 -11.00 -2.53 -10.55
CA ALA A 72 -11.59 -1.20 -10.38
C ALA A 72 -13.11 -1.33 -10.28
N ILE A 73 -13.75 -0.48 -9.49
CA ILE A 73 -15.20 -0.44 -9.33
C ILE A 73 -15.69 0.91 -9.83
N GLU A 74 -16.42 0.91 -10.94
CA GLU A 74 -17.01 2.09 -11.55
C GLU A 74 -18.55 2.06 -11.48
N SER A 75 -19.12 0.89 -11.12
CA SER A 75 -20.56 0.69 -11.01
C SER A 75 -20.90 -0.45 -10.03
N ALA A 76 -22.18 -0.52 -9.60
CA ALA A 76 -22.69 -1.65 -8.83
C ALA A 76 -22.55 -2.98 -9.62
N ALA A 77 -22.70 -2.95 -10.94
CA ALA A 77 -22.57 -4.14 -11.79
C ALA A 77 -21.14 -4.72 -11.74
N ASP A 78 -20.09 -3.89 -11.64
CA ASP A 78 -18.72 -4.36 -11.48
C ASP A 78 -18.52 -5.09 -10.14
N ALA A 79 -19.12 -4.54 -9.08
CA ALA A 79 -19.06 -5.14 -7.75
C ALA A 79 -19.80 -6.48 -7.70
N GLU A 80 -20.97 -6.57 -8.34
CA GLU A 80 -21.73 -7.80 -8.46
C GLU A 80 -20.99 -8.87 -9.25
N ALA A 81 -20.35 -8.50 -10.37
CA ALA A 81 -19.56 -9.42 -11.17
C ALA A 81 -18.35 -9.95 -10.37
N PHE A 82 -17.66 -9.07 -9.64
CA PHE A 82 -16.54 -9.47 -8.82
C PHE A 82 -16.95 -10.31 -7.60
N TRP A 83 -18.14 -10.04 -7.04
CA TRP A 83 -18.74 -10.88 -6.00
C TRP A 83 -18.96 -12.31 -6.50
N ASP A 84 -19.55 -12.45 -7.69
CA ASP A 84 -19.82 -13.76 -8.29
C ASP A 84 -18.51 -14.50 -8.62
N GLU A 85 -17.51 -13.80 -9.17
CA GLU A 85 -16.18 -14.36 -9.48
C GLU A 85 -15.45 -14.87 -8.22
N THR A 86 -15.53 -14.14 -7.12
CA THR A 86 -14.78 -14.45 -5.88
C THR A 86 -15.55 -15.33 -4.91
N GLY A 87 -16.80 -15.69 -5.24
CA GLY A 87 -17.68 -16.47 -4.35
C GLY A 87 -18.04 -15.72 -3.07
N GLY A 88 -18.25 -14.42 -3.16
CA GLY A 88 -18.62 -13.55 -2.05
C GLY A 88 -17.45 -13.12 -1.15
N GLN A 89 -16.23 -13.46 -1.51
CA GLN A 89 -15.03 -13.05 -0.76
C GLN A 89 -14.56 -11.67 -1.24
N VAL A 90 -15.29 -10.63 -0.88
CA VAL A 90 -15.04 -9.27 -1.34
C VAL A 90 -14.61 -8.37 -0.19
N CYS A 91 -13.60 -7.54 -0.46
CA CYS A 91 -13.17 -6.41 0.33
C CYS A 91 -13.20 -5.18 -0.58
N LEU A 92 -14.13 -4.25 -0.35
CA LEU A 92 -14.15 -2.95 -1.04
C LEU A 92 -13.18 -2.00 -0.38
N LYS A 93 -12.50 -1.20 -1.19
CA LYS A 93 -11.52 -0.21 -0.72
C LYS A 93 -11.66 1.10 -1.48
N ALA A 94 -11.57 2.21 -0.75
CA ALA A 94 -11.23 3.48 -1.38
C ALA A 94 -9.82 3.37 -1.98
N THR A 95 -9.63 3.81 -3.23
CA THR A 95 -8.30 3.74 -3.86
C THR A 95 -7.32 4.70 -3.21
N ARG A 96 -7.82 5.81 -2.66
CA ARG A 96 -7.03 6.86 -2.00
C ARG A 96 -7.61 7.26 -0.64
N GLY A 97 -6.77 7.82 0.23
CA GLY A 97 -7.19 8.45 1.49
C GLY A 97 -7.65 7.51 2.59
N GLY A 98 -7.52 6.18 2.41
CA GLY A 98 -7.82 5.22 3.47
C GLY A 98 -6.64 5.06 4.45
N TYR A 99 -6.94 5.10 5.76
CA TYR A 99 -5.97 4.89 6.84
C TYR A 99 -6.67 4.27 8.05
N ASP A 100 -5.94 3.56 8.89
CA ASP A 100 -6.43 3.01 10.17
C ASP A 100 -7.81 2.30 10.06
N GLY A 101 -8.00 1.47 9.03
CA GLY A 101 -9.26 0.77 8.76
C GLY A 101 -10.35 1.63 8.10
N HIS A 102 -10.15 2.94 7.96
CA HIS A 102 -11.06 3.80 7.18
C HIS A 102 -10.89 3.55 5.68
N GLY A 103 -12.00 3.59 4.94
CA GLY A 103 -12.00 3.36 3.50
C GLY A 103 -11.86 1.88 3.12
N VAL A 104 -12.23 0.96 4.03
CA VAL A 104 -12.30 -0.48 3.80
C VAL A 104 -13.63 -1.01 4.29
N TRP A 105 -14.32 -1.79 3.46
CA TRP A 105 -15.64 -2.35 3.76
C TRP A 105 -15.69 -3.83 3.39
N PHE A 106 -16.44 -4.60 4.17
CA PHE A 106 -16.62 -6.04 4.01
C PHE A 106 -18.12 -6.35 3.91
N PRO A 107 -18.73 -6.19 2.73
CA PRO A 107 -20.14 -6.51 2.54
C PRO A 107 -20.40 -8.00 2.82
N SER A 108 -21.56 -8.32 3.37
CA SER A 108 -21.96 -9.67 3.77
C SER A 108 -22.86 -10.36 2.74
N SER A 109 -23.37 -9.61 1.76
CA SER A 109 -24.18 -10.12 0.65
C SER A 109 -23.88 -9.37 -0.65
N ARG A 110 -24.32 -9.97 -1.76
CA ARG A 110 -24.20 -9.37 -3.10
C ARG A 110 -24.97 -8.06 -3.19
N ASP A 111 -26.20 -8.04 -2.66
CA ASP A 111 -27.06 -6.85 -2.68
C ASP A 111 -26.46 -5.73 -1.83
N GLU A 112 -25.98 -6.04 -0.61
CA GLU A 112 -25.28 -5.07 0.24
C GLU A 112 -24.02 -4.52 -0.46
N CYS A 113 -23.27 -5.36 -1.20
CA CYS A 113 -22.12 -4.93 -1.95
C CYS A 113 -22.49 -3.89 -3.02
N ALA A 114 -23.56 -4.15 -3.76
CA ALA A 114 -24.08 -3.25 -4.79
C ALA A 114 -24.58 -1.92 -4.21
N GLU A 115 -25.42 -1.97 -3.16
CA GLU A 115 -25.95 -0.79 -2.49
C GLU A 115 -24.83 0.10 -1.92
N LEU A 116 -23.83 -0.53 -1.27
CA LEU A 116 -22.68 0.18 -0.71
C LEU A 116 -21.85 0.88 -1.80
N VAL A 117 -21.64 0.22 -2.93
CA VAL A 117 -20.93 0.82 -4.07
C VAL A 117 -21.69 2.02 -4.64
N GLU A 118 -23.01 1.92 -4.82
CA GLU A 118 -23.83 3.05 -5.27
C GLU A 118 -23.73 4.24 -4.32
N GLU A 119 -23.81 3.99 -3.00
CA GLU A 119 -23.68 5.02 -1.98
C GLU A 119 -22.31 5.72 -2.04
N LEU A 120 -21.21 4.93 -2.11
CA LEU A 120 -19.85 5.45 -2.06
C LEU A 120 -19.47 6.18 -3.35
N LEU A 121 -19.83 5.64 -4.53
CA LEU A 121 -19.65 6.34 -5.81
C LEU A 121 -20.47 7.61 -5.90
N GLY A 122 -21.69 7.64 -5.32
CA GLY A 122 -22.52 8.83 -5.19
C GLY A 122 -21.88 9.96 -4.36
N ARG A 123 -20.83 9.65 -3.61
CA ARG A 123 -19.98 10.61 -2.86
C ARG A 123 -18.67 10.95 -3.57
N ASP A 124 -18.54 10.63 -4.84
CA ASP A 124 -17.33 10.81 -5.66
C ASP A 124 -16.09 10.07 -5.08
N LEU A 125 -16.31 8.97 -4.34
CA LEU A 125 -15.22 8.17 -3.77
C LEU A 125 -14.77 7.11 -4.78
N PRO A 126 -13.54 7.18 -5.30
CA PRO A 126 -13.04 6.15 -6.22
C PRO A 126 -12.78 4.83 -5.47
N LEU A 127 -13.26 3.73 -6.06
CA LEU A 127 -13.29 2.42 -5.43
C LEU A 127 -12.53 1.35 -6.21
N MET A 128 -12.05 0.36 -5.47
CA MET A 128 -11.59 -0.92 -5.98
C MET A 128 -12.15 -2.04 -5.10
N ALA A 129 -12.22 -3.25 -5.66
CA ALA A 129 -12.48 -4.47 -4.91
C ALA A 129 -11.26 -5.37 -4.93
N GLU A 130 -11.02 -6.06 -3.84
CA GLU A 130 -10.04 -7.14 -3.71
C GLU A 130 -10.71 -8.41 -3.18
N LYS A 131 -10.18 -9.57 -3.58
CA LYS A 131 -10.56 -10.82 -2.95
C LYS A 131 -10.07 -10.84 -1.51
N LYS A 132 -10.99 -11.05 -0.57
CA LYS A 132 -10.68 -11.21 0.85
C LYS A 132 -9.81 -12.44 1.06
N VAL A 133 -8.63 -12.25 1.65
CA VAL A 133 -7.68 -13.33 1.95
C VAL A 133 -7.93 -13.83 3.36
N ALA A 134 -8.06 -15.16 3.51
CA ALA A 134 -8.09 -15.81 4.82
C ALA A 134 -6.64 -16.04 5.30
N PHE A 135 -6.07 -15.05 5.95
CA PHE A 135 -4.69 -15.08 6.45
C PHE A 135 -4.61 -15.57 7.90
N THR A 136 -3.46 -16.10 8.28
CA THR A 136 -3.15 -16.54 9.65
C THR A 136 -2.51 -15.43 10.47
N ARG A 137 -1.71 -14.57 9.83
CA ARG A 137 -1.12 -13.39 10.44
C ARG A 137 -0.67 -12.39 9.37
N GLU A 138 -0.48 -11.17 9.82
CA GLU A 138 0.07 -10.07 9.01
C GLU A 138 1.56 -9.92 9.29
N LEU A 139 2.33 -9.72 8.22
CA LEU A 139 3.77 -9.53 8.26
C LEU A 139 4.13 -8.22 7.57
N SER A 140 5.26 -7.65 7.96
CA SER A 140 5.85 -6.51 7.28
C SER A 140 7.32 -6.81 6.97
N ALA A 141 7.68 -6.73 5.67
CA ALA A 141 9.05 -6.85 5.22
C ALA A 141 9.56 -5.48 4.79
N MET A 142 10.58 -4.99 5.51
CA MET A 142 11.14 -3.66 5.26
C MET A 142 12.42 -3.75 4.46
N VAL A 143 12.59 -2.83 3.51
CA VAL A 143 13.79 -2.69 2.69
C VAL A 143 14.22 -1.24 2.59
N ALA A 144 15.52 -1.03 2.43
CA ALA A 144 16.08 0.24 1.97
C ALA A 144 16.78 0.04 0.64
N ARG A 145 16.55 0.95 -0.31
CA ARG A 145 17.18 0.96 -1.62
C ARG A 145 17.76 2.34 -1.91
N ASN A 146 19.01 2.38 -2.35
CA ASN A 146 19.62 3.63 -2.75
C ASN A 146 19.49 3.89 -4.27
N ARG A 147 19.90 5.06 -4.72
CA ARG A 147 19.86 5.45 -6.15
C ARG A 147 20.77 4.60 -7.03
N SER A 148 21.82 3.98 -6.47
CA SER A 148 22.71 3.06 -7.20
C SER A 148 22.09 1.68 -7.41
N GLY A 149 20.94 1.40 -6.78
CA GLY A 149 20.25 0.12 -6.86
C GLY A 149 20.64 -0.88 -5.78
N ASP A 150 21.54 -0.53 -4.85
CA ASP A 150 21.83 -1.39 -3.71
C ASP A 150 20.62 -1.48 -2.79
N VAL A 151 20.26 -2.70 -2.40
CA VAL A 151 19.13 -3.00 -1.54
C VAL A 151 19.59 -3.73 -0.28
N ARG A 152 18.98 -3.41 0.84
CA ARG A 152 19.12 -4.16 2.11
C ARG A 152 17.75 -4.37 2.72
N ALA A 153 17.48 -5.60 3.17
CA ALA A 153 16.28 -5.94 3.91
C ALA A 153 16.57 -6.03 5.42
N TRP A 154 15.58 -5.68 6.23
CA TRP A 154 15.56 -5.98 7.65
C TRP A 154 14.88 -7.32 7.90
N PRO A 155 15.08 -7.93 9.09
CA PRO A 155 14.29 -9.08 9.50
C PRO A 155 12.79 -8.80 9.42
N VAL A 156 12.02 -9.77 8.93
CA VAL A 156 10.57 -9.64 8.80
C VAL A 156 9.91 -9.43 10.15
N VAL A 157 8.91 -8.58 10.20
CA VAL A 157 8.17 -8.20 11.39
C VAL A 157 6.77 -8.81 11.34
N GLU A 158 6.27 -9.34 12.46
CA GLU A 158 4.85 -9.63 12.64
C GLU A 158 4.14 -8.36 13.12
N SER A 159 3.08 -7.95 12.41
CA SER A 159 2.21 -6.85 12.82
C SER A 159 0.88 -7.40 13.32
N ARG A 160 0.42 -6.89 14.48
CA ARG A 160 -0.88 -7.24 15.05
C ARG A 160 -1.78 -6.03 15.03
N GLN A 161 -2.88 -6.19 14.31
CA GLN A 161 -3.89 -5.15 14.15
C GLN A 161 -5.00 -5.31 15.19
N ASP A 162 -5.53 -4.18 15.65
CA ASP A 162 -6.77 -4.12 16.43
C ASP A 162 -7.61 -2.95 15.90
N GLY A 163 -8.80 -3.28 15.39
CA GLY A 163 -9.67 -2.30 14.72
C GLY A 163 -9.04 -1.61 13.51
N GLY A 164 -8.16 -2.31 12.76
CA GLY A 164 -7.46 -1.77 11.59
C GLY A 164 -6.24 -0.90 11.92
N ILE A 165 -5.84 -0.82 13.19
CA ILE A 165 -4.69 -0.05 13.66
C ILE A 165 -3.61 -1.02 14.14
N CYS A 166 -2.38 -0.89 13.65
CA CYS A 166 -1.25 -1.66 14.14
C CYS A 166 -0.96 -1.29 15.61
N ARG A 167 -1.16 -2.26 16.52
CA ARG A 167 -0.93 -2.09 17.96
C ARG A 167 0.37 -2.68 18.45
N VAL A 168 0.86 -3.73 17.77
CA VAL A 168 2.08 -4.43 18.15
C VAL A 168 2.86 -4.79 16.90
N ALA A 169 4.15 -4.51 16.92
CA ALA A 169 5.12 -4.97 15.93
C ALA A 169 6.21 -5.78 16.63
N ILE A 170 6.46 -7.01 16.18
CA ILE A 170 7.43 -7.92 16.78
C ILE A 170 8.50 -8.26 15.75
N ALA A 171 9.72 -7.85 16.03
CA ALA A 171 10.88 -8.08 15.17
C ALA A 171 11.97 -8.90 15.91
N PRO A 172 12.48 -10.00 15.33
CA PRO A 172 11.96 -10.68 14.15
C PRO A 172 10.61 -11.36 14.40
N ALA A 173 9.84 -11.65 13.35
CA ALA A 173 8.54 -12.31 13.42
C ALA A 173 8.68 -13.70 14.10
N PRO A 174 7.91 -13.96 15.19
CA PRO A 174 8.05 -15.22 15.94
C PRO A 174 7.67 -16.45 15.14
N GLY A 175 8.40 -17.54 15.32
CA GLY A 175 8.05 -18.85 14.73
C GLY A 175 8.14 -18.90 13.19
N MET A 176 8.76 -17.93 12.56
CA MET A 176 8.99 -17.91 11.11
C MET A 176 10.13 -18.86 10.75
N SER A 177 9.93 -19.70 9.72
CA SER A 177 11.03 -20.49 9.19
C SER A 177 12.03 -19.61 8.44
N PRO A 178 13.32 -19.99 8.38
CA PRO A 178 14.32 -19.24 7.59
C PRO A 178 13.95 -19.11 6.12
N GLU A 179 13.31 -20.13 5.55
CA GLU A 179 12.88 -20.15 4.14
C GLU A 179 11.76 -19.12 3.89
N LEU A 180 10.77 -19.05 4.80
CA LEU A 180 9.69 -18.09 4.71
C LEU A 180 10.21 -16.65 4.91
N ALA A 181 11.06 -16.44 5.90
CA ALA A 181 11.69 -15.13 6.14
C ALA A 181 12.42 -14.64 4.89
N LYS A 182 13.28 -15.49 4.31
CA LYS A 182 14.02 -15.21 3.08
C LYS A 182 13.07 -14.88 1.91
N ARG A 183 11.98 -15.65 1.75
CA ARG A 183 11.00 -15.38 0.69
C ARG A 183 10.31 -14.03 0.87
N CYS A 184 9.93 -13.65 2.09
CA CYS A 184 9.34 -12.34 2.37
C CYS A 184 10.32 -11.20 2.08
N GLU A 185 11.59 -11.35 2.47
CA GLU A 185 12.65 -10.37 2.16
C GLU A 185 12.88 -10.24 0.66
N GLU A 186 12.96 -11.35 -0.08
CA GLU A 186 13.09 -11.37 -1.54
C GLU A 186 11.90 -10.71 -2.23
N LEU A 187 10.66 -10.94 -1.76
CA LEU A 187 9.47 -10.28 -2.28
C LEU A 187 9.53 -8.76 -2.04
N ALA A 188 9.95 -8.32 -0.86
CA ALA A 188 10.06 -6.89 -0.57
C ALA A 188 11.12 -6.21 -1.46
N VAL A 189 12.24 -6.88 -1.73
CA VAL A 189 13.26 -6.41 -2.69
C VAL A 189 12.65 -6.28 -4.09
N GLN A 190 11.94 -7.30 -4.57
CA GLN A 190 11.30 -7.29 -5.88
C GLN A 190 10.23 -6.18 -5.99
N VAL A 191 9.48 -5.92 -4.91
CA VAL A 191 8.53 -4.79 -4.85
C VAL A 191 9.27 -3.46 -4.99
N ALA A 192 10.33 -3.24 -4.21
CA ALA A 192 11.09 -2.00 -4.26
C ALA A 192 11.71 -1.75 -5.65
N GLU A 193 12.20 -2.80 -6.31
CA GLU A 193 12.74 -2.73 -7.67
C GLU A 193 11.62 -2.51 -8.70
N GLY A 194 10.54 -3.27 -8.62
CA GLY A 194 9.41 -3.21 -9.55
C GLY A 194 8.67 -1.88 -9.53
N LEU A 195 8.59 -1.24 -8.35
CA LEU A 195 7.98 0.08 -8.16
C LEU A 195 8.99 1.22 -8.34
N GLY A 196 10.28 0.95 -8.50
CA GLY A 196 11.32 1.97 -8.62
C GLY A 196 11.57 2.78 -7.34
N VAL A 197 11.19 2.24 -6.17
CA VAL A 197 11.31 2.94 -4.88
C VAL A 197 12.79 3.11 -4.51
N THR A 198 13.16 4.31 -4.12
CA THR A 198 14.39 4.65 -3.40
C THR A 198 14.04 5.15 -2.00
N GLY A 199 14.95 4.99 -1.05
CA GLY A 199 14.67 5.24 0.36
C GLY A 199 14.20 3.97 1.08
N VAL A 200 13.32 4.12 2.06
CA VAL A 200 12.79 3.02 2.89
C VAL A 200 11.38 2.66 2.42
N LEU A 201 11.11 1.36 2.32
CA LEU A 201 9.80 0.81 1.98
C LEU A 201 9.45 -0.31 2.98
N ALA A 202 8.23 -0.30 3.49
CA ALA A 202 7.61 -1.40 4.19
C ALA A 202 6.58 -2.08 3.27
N VAL A 203 6.71 -3.39 3.08
CA VAL A 203 5.79 -4.21 2.29
C VAL A 203 4.97 -5.05 3.25
N GLU A 204 3.67 -4.79 3.30
CA GLU A 204 2.72 -5.58 4.08
C GLU A 204 2.36 -6.86 3.35
N LEU A 205 2.42 -7.98 4.06
CA LEU A 205 2.22 -9.32 3.53
C LEU A 205 1.22 -10.08 4.40
N PHE A 206 0.42 -10.90 3.76
CA PHE A 206 -0.44 -11.86 4.43
C PHE A 206 0.18 -13.26 4.37
N GLU A 207 0.40 -13.90 5.53
CA GLU A 207 0.70 -15.31 5.58
C GLU A 207 -0.60 -16.10 5.62
N TYR A 208 -0.78 -17.02 4.68
CA TYR A 208 -1.94 -17.91 4.62
C TYR A 208 -1.50 -19.35 4.33
N VAL A 209 -2.31 -20.29 4.78
CA VAL A 209 -2.13 -21.71 4.43
C VAL A 209 -2.93 -21.97 3.17
N GLY A 210 -2.21 -22.17 2.06
CA GLY A 210 -2.75 -22.50 0.75
C GLY A 210 -2.72 -23.97 0.45
#